data_e5ac18157208e099b420a0732121f5a9
#
_entry.id   e5ac18157208e099b420a0732121f5a9
#
_cell.length_a   1.000
_cell.length_b   1.000
_cell.length_c   1.000
_cell.angle_alpha   90.00
_cell.angle_beta   90.00
_cell.angle_gamma   90.00
#
_symmetry.space_group_name_H-M   'P 1'
#
loop_
_entity.id
_entity.type
_entity.pdbx_description
1 polymer ?
#
loop_
_entity_poly.entity_id
_entity_poly.type
_entity_poly.pdbx_seq_one_letter_code
_entity_poly.pdbx_strand_id
1 'polypeptide(L)'
;MKIQLSEHFTYKKLLQFVFPSIIMMIFTSIYSVVDGLFVSNFVGKSAFAAVNLIMPFLMGISALGFMIGTGGSAIVAKTLGEGKIENANEYFSMLVYITAIGGIIIAILSMFLVKPVAILFGASGTLLDNCILYGRILCISLPAFMLQNVFQSFFVTAEKPHLGLRVIVIAGVTNMVLDFLFVAVLHLGLPGAGFATVCGEFIGGLFPLFYFGRKNSSLLKLGKTHFHGKILLKTCTNGSSELMTNLSSSIVNALYNMQLMKFAGEDGVAAYGTIMYVNFIFVSIFLGYAIGSAPIVSYHYGAGNQDELKNLFLKSIRLIGTWAVSLFVIAQLIATPLATLFVGYDHGLFALTRNGFRLYSFAFLINGFNIYGSAFFTALNNGLLSALISFLRTLVFQMAVVLLLPLLLGINGVWCSVAIAELLTLCVTGTFIVLKRNTYHYL
;
A
#
# COMPACT_ATOMS: atom_id res chain seq x y z
N MET A 1 9.49 -17.81 -20.13
CA MET A 1 10.66 -18.24 -19.33
C MET A 1 10.30 -18.01 -17.87
N LYS A 2 10.47 -18.99 -16.99
CA LYS A 2 10.20 -18.83 -15.56
C LYS A 2 11.46 -18.23 -14.92
N ILE A 3 11.40 -16.99 -14.46
CA ILE A 3 12.53 -16.33 -13.78
C ILE A 3 12.54 -16.78 -12.33
N GLN A 4 13.70 -17.24 -11.84
CA GLN A 4 13.90 -17.71 -10.46
C GLN A 4 14.58 -16.64 -9.62
N LEU A 5 14.34 -16.66 -8.30
CA LEU A 5 14.96 -15.71 -7.36
C LEU A 5 16.50 -15.85 -7.32
N SER A 6 17.03 -17.04 -7.61
CA SER A 6 18.47 -17.36 -7.61
C SER A 6 19.24 -16.87 -8.81
N GLU A 7 18.57 -16.37 -9.85
CA GLU A 7 19.22 -15.96 -11.09
C GLU A 7 19.95 -14.61 -10.96
N HIS A 8 20.93 -14.38 -11.85
CA HIS A 8 21.45 -13.04 -12.07
C HIS A 8 20.43 -12.14 -12.78
N PHE A 9 20.14 -10.97 -12.20
CA PHE A 9 19.14 -10.05 -12.73
C PHE A 9 19.77 -8.97 -13.62
N THR A 10 19.57 -9.11 -14.94
CA THR A 10 19.71 -8.00 -15.89
C THR A 10 18.55 -7.03 -15.74
N TYR A 11 18.65 -5.79 -16.28
CA TYR A 11 17.51 -4.85 -16.29
C TYR A 11 16.24 -5.46 -16.86
N LYS A 12 16.35 -6.20 -17.97
CA LYS A 12 15.21 -6.86 -18.61
C LYS A 12 14.56 -7.90 -17.70
N LYS A 13 15.35 -8.79 -17.08
CA LYS A 13 14.82 -9.82 -16.17
C LYS A 13 14.21 -9.19 -14.91
N LEU A 14 14.85 -8.17 -14.34
CA LEU A 14 14.34 -7.46 -13.16
C LEU A 14 12.98 -6.82 -13.48
N LEU A 15 12.88 -6.07 -14.57
CA LEU A 15 11.62 -5.45 -14.99
C LEU A 15 10.55 -6.50 -15.29
N GLN A 16 10.87 -7.58 -16.00
CA GLN A 16 9.91 -8.65 -16.28
C GLN A 16 9.39 -9.33 -15.03
N PHE A 17 10.22 -9.46 -14.00
CA PHE A 17 9.83 -10.09 -12.73
C PHE A 17 8.97 -9.17 -11.86
N VAL A 18 9.32 -7.87 -11.77
CA VAL A 18 8.61 -6.92 -10.90
C VAL A 18 7.37 -6.30 -11.55
N PHE A 19 7.30 -6.29 -12.90
CA PHE A 19 6.22 -5.66 -13.65
C PHE A 19 4.81 -6.14 -13.24
N PRO A 20 4.56 -7.44 -13.02
CA PRO A 20 3.26 -7.88 -12.53
C PRO A 20 2.87 -7.27 -11.19
N SER A 21 3.84 -7.07 -10.29
CA SER A 21 3.60 -6.43 -8.97
C SER A 21 3.27 -4.94 -9.12
N ILE A 22 3.92 -4.25 -10.07
CA ILE A 22 3.62 -2.84 -10.38
C ILE A 22 2.19 -2.72 -10.92
N ILE A 23 1.82 -3.53 -11.91
CA ILE A 23 0.45 -3.52 -12.47
C ILE A 23 -0.59 -3.90 -11.42
N MET A 24 -0.27 -4.85 -10.54
CA MET A 24 -1.13 -5.25 -9.43
C MET A 24 -1.44 -4.06 -8.52
N MET A 25 -0.44 -3.27 -8.14
CA MET A 25 -0.62 -2.11 -7.26
C MET A 25 -1.37 -0.97 -7.96
N ILE A 26 -1.08 -0.71 -9.24
CA ILE A 26 -1.82 0.28 -10.05
C ILE A 26 -3.28 -0.13 -10.15
N PHE A 27 -3.56 -1.40 -10.48
CA PHE A 27 -4.92 -1.90 -10.60
C PHE A 27 -5.69 -1.81 -9.28
N THR A 28 -5.03 -2.14 -8.15
CA THR A 28 -5.61 -1.98 -6.80
C THR A 28 -6.02 -0.53 -6.53
N SER A 29 -5.19 0.44 -6.91
CA SER A 29 -5.50 1.85 -6.75
C SER A 29 -6.69 2.28 -7.62
N ILE A 30 -6.75 1.80 -8.85
CA ILE A 30 -7.84 2.14 -9.80
C ILE A 30 -9.18 1.56 -9.32
N TYR A 31 -9.24 0.28 -8.96
CA TYR A 31 -10.53 -0.31 -8.57
C TYR A 31 -11.06 0.30 -7.27
N SER A 32 -10.19 0.69 -6.33
CA SER A 32 -10.61 1.39 -5.11
C SER A 32 -11.27 2.75 -5.41
N VAL A 33 -10.79 3.47 -6.43
CA VAL A 33 -11.42 4.72 -6.90
C VAL A 33 -12.77 4.43 -7.54
N VAL A 34 -12.88 3.36 -8.35
CA VAL A 34 -14.12 2.96 -9.01
C VAL A 34 -15.21 2.58 -8.00
N ASP A 35 -14.86 1.80 -6.97
CA ASP A 35 -15.77 1.45 -5.87
C ASP A 35 -16.34 2.73 -5.19
N GLY A 36 -15.48 3.68 -4.85
CA GLY A 36 -15.89 4.98 -4.30
C GLY A 36 -16.84 5.76 -5.22
N LEU A 37 -16.61 5.70 -6.55
CA LEU A 37 -17.48 6.33 -7.54
C LEU A 37 -18.88 5.68 -7.58
N PHE A 38 -18.98 4.36 -7.49
CA PHE A 38 -20.29 3.68 -7.42
C PHE A 38 -21.08 4.10 -6.18
N VAL A 39 -20.46 4.10 -5.01
CA VAL A 39 -21.12 4.53 -3.77
C VAL A 39 -21.56 5.99 -3.86
N SER A 40 -20.69 6.87 -4.31
CA SER A 40 -20.98 8.31 -4.40
C SER A 40 -22.14 8.62 -5.35
N ASN A 41 -22.16 8.01 -6.54
CA ASN A 41 -23.12 8.36 -7.59
C ASN A 41 -24.47 7.63 -7.47
N PHE A 42 -24.49 6.41 -6.94
CA PHE A 42 -25.70 5.59 -6.94
C PHE A 42 -26.33 5.41 -5.55
N VAL A 43 -25.54 5.55 -4.46
CA VAL A 43 -26.08 5.39 -3.09
C VAL A 43 -26.33 6.74 -2.42
N GLY A 44 -25.46 7.72 -2.65
CA GLY A 44 -25.64 9.10 -2.21
C GLY A 44 -24.65 9.58 -1.15
N LYS A 45 -24.76 10.87 -0.80
CA LYS A 45 -23.76 11.60 0.02
C LYS A 45 -23.56 11.00 1.42
N SER A 46 -24.65 10.63 2.11
CA SER A 46 -24.55 10.09 3.48
C SER A 46 -23.85 8.74 3.51
N ALA A 47 -24.12 7.88 2.53
CA ALA A 47 -23.45 6.58 2.38
C ALA A 47 -21.98 6.75 2.05
N PHE A 48 -21.64 7.62 1.10
CA PHE A 48 -20.25 7.93 0.74
C PHE A 48 -19.47 8.53 1.91
N ALA A 49 -20.09 9.42 2.70
CA ALA A 49 -19.50 9.95 3.91
C ALA A 49 -19.23 8.85 4.96
N ALA A 50 -20.18 7.90 5.12
CA ALA A 50 -20.03 6.78 6.05
C ALA A 50 -18.87 5.86 5.66
N VAL A 51 -18.74 5.53 4.36
CA VAL A 51 -17.60 4.76 3.84
C VAL A 51 -16.29 5.45 4.17
N ASN A 52 -16.14 6.74 3.81
CA ASN A 52 -14.91 7.48 4.07
C ASN A 52 -14.58 7.61 5.56
N LEU A 53 -15.58 7.68 6.42
CA LEU A 53 -15.39 7.80 7.87
C LEU A 53 -14.89 6.50 8.50
N ILE A 54 -15.45 5.33 8.08
CA ILE A 54 -15.11 4.04 8.71
C ILE A 54 -13.90 3.34 8.06
N MET A 55 -13.59 3.65 6.79
CA MET A 55 -12.49 3.03 6.06
C MET A 55 -11.12 3.16 6.75
N PRO A 56 -10.71 4.30 7.33
CA PRO A 56 -9.43 4.39 8.04
C PRO A 56 -9.28 3.37 9.18
N PHE A 57 -10.35 3.06 9.89
CA PHE A 57 -10.37 2.03 10.93
C PHE A 57 -10.13 0.64 10.34
N LEU A 58 -10.86 0.28 9.29
CA LEU A 58 -10.74 -1.04 8.63
C LEU A 58 -9.37 -1.21 7.95
N MET A 59 -8.88 -0.17 7.29
CA MET A 59 -7.55 -0.16 6.67
C MET A 59 -6.43 -0.24 7.71
N GLY A 60 -6.58 0.45 8.84
CA GLY A 60 -5.63 0.36 9.95
C GLY A 60 -5.50 -1.06 10.51
N ILE A 61 -6.60 -1.78 10.63
CA ILE A 61 -6.59 -3.18 11.07
C ILE A 61 -6.02 -4.09 9.98
N SER A 62 -6.44 -3.93 8.74
CA SER A 62 -5.94 -4.75 7.61
C SER A 62 -4.44 -4.54 7.35
N ALA A 63 -3.87 -3.42 7.78
CA ALA A 63 -2.43 -3.15 7.72
C ALA A 63 -1.58 -4.19 8.48
N LEU A 64 -2.16 -4.93 9.44
CA LEU A 64 -1.54 -6.10 10.05
C LEU A 64 -1.26 -7.20 9.00
N GLY A 65 -2.12 -7.35 8.00
CA GLY A 65 -1.88 -8.24 6.86
C GLY A 65 -0.68 -7.79 6.02
N PHE A 66 -0.55 -6.50 5.72
CA PHE A 66 0.63 -5.95 5.05
C PHE A 66 1.90 -6.14 5.87
N MET A 67 1.84 -5.89 7.18
CA MET A 67 2.97 -6.10 8.09
C MET A 67 3.46 -7.55 8.04
N ILE A 68 2.55 -8.52 8.14
CA ILE A 68 2.91 -9.95 8.08
C ILE A 68 3.38 -10.32 6.67
N GLY A 69 2.75 -9.78 5.63
CA GLY A 69 3.09 -10.05 4.23
C GLY A 69 4.51 -9.60 3.88
N THR A 70 4.82 -8.32 4.07
CA THR A 70 6.13 -7.75 3.71
C THR A 70 7.25 -8.25 4.63
N GLY A 71 7.03 -8.22 5.96
CA GLY A 71 8.02 -8.71 6.92
C GLY A 71 8.26 -10.21 6.82
N GLY A 72 7.19 -11.00 6.62
CA GLY A 72 7.27 -12.44 6.49
C GLY A 72 7.88 -12.90 5.17
N SER A 73 7.51 -12.26 4.05
CA SER A 73 8.08 -12.58 2.74
C SER A 73 9.59 -12.38 2.70
N ALA A 74 10.10 -11.32 3.35
CA ALA A 74 11.52 -11.08 3.46
C ALA A 74 12.24 -12.18 4.28
N ILE A 75 11.66 -12.62 5.40
CA ILE A 75 12.24 -13.70 6.20
C ILE A 75 12.23 -15.02 5.44
N VAL A 76 11.09 -15.35 4.82
CA VAL A 76 10.94 -16.60 4.04
C VAL A 76 11.88 -16.60 2.84
N ALA A 77 11.96 -15.49 2.08
CA ALA A 77 12.86 -15.38 0.94
C ALA A 77 14.34 -15.52 1.35
N LYS A 78 14.74 -14.89 2.48
CA LYS A 78 16.07 -15.07 3.06
C LYS A 78 16.34 -16.53 3.42
N THR A 79 15.39 -17.20 4.07
CA THR A 79 15.51 -18.61 4.47
C THR A 79 15.63 -19.54 3.25
N LEU A 80 14.93 -19.21 2.14
CA LEU A 80 15.12 -19.89 0.85
C LEU A 80 16.52 -19.68 0.29
N GLY A 81 17.05 -18.44 0.38
CA GLY A 81 18.42 -18.11 -0.03
C GLY A 81 19.49 -18.87 0.78
N GLU A 82 19.24 -19.13 2.06
CA GLU A 82 20.07 -19.98 2.92
C GLU A 82 20.00 -21.47 2.55
N GLY A 83 19.19 -21.87 1.57
CA GLY A 83 18.98 -23.27 1.18
C GLY A 83 18.05 -24.07 2.08
N LYS A 84 17.40 -23.45 3.07
CA LYS A 84 16.55 -24.11 4.07
C LYS A 84 15.09 -24.13 3.62
N ILE A 85 14.79 -24.87 2.56
CA ILE A 85 13.47 -24.87 1.90
C ILE A 85 12.35 -25.34 2.84
N GLU A 86 12.60 -26.37 3.67
CA GLU A 86 11.61 -26.90 4.61
C GLU A 86 11.22 -25.86 5.66
N ASN A 87 12.20 -25.19 6.27
CA ASN A 87 11.96 -24.14 7.25
C ASN A 87 11.21 -22.94 6.61
N ALA A 88 11.55 -22.59 5.36
CA ALA A 88 10.87 -21.53 4.65
C ALA A 88 9.38 -21.84 4.46
N ASN A 89 9.02 -23.08 4.08
CA ASN A 89 7.63 -23.52 3.96
C ASN A 89 6.92 -23.59 5.33
N GLU A 90 7.62 -23.99 6.38
CA GLU A 90 7.10 -24.01 7.74
C GLU A 90 6.78 -22.60 8.25
N TYR A 91 7.69 -21.63 8.05
CA TYR A 91 7.46 -20.23 8.40
C TYR A 91 6.33 -19.60 7.57
N PHE A 92 6.30 -19.84 6.27
CA PHE A 92 5.21 -19.44 5.40
C PHE A 92 3.87 -19.94 5.89
N SER A 93 3.76 -21.25 6.17
CA SER A 93 2.53 -21.88 6.66
C SER A 93 2.08 -21.29 8.00
N MET A 94 3.01 -21.11 8.94
CA MET A 94 2.73 -20.48 10.24
C MET A 94 2.16 -19.06 10.06
N LEU A 95 2.78 -18.23 9.23
CA LEU A 95 2.35 -16.86 9.03
C LEU A 95 0.96 -16.78 8.37
N VAL A 96 0.68 -17.64 7.40
CA VAL A 96 -0.64 -17.72 6.76
C VAL A 96 -1.70 -18.17 7.77
N TYR A 97 -1.44 -19.21 8.57
CA TYR A 97 -2.41 -19.68 9.56
C TYR A 97 -2.64 -18.69 10.69
N ILE A 98 -1.59 -18.03 11.17
CA ILE A 98 -1.73 -16.96 12.18
C ILE A 98 -2.56 -15.80 11.61
N THR A 99 -2.34 -15.43 10.35
CA THR A 99 -3.15 -14.37 9.71
C THR A 99 -4.60 -14.79 9.56
N ALA A 100 -4.88 -16.04 9.17
CA ALA A 100 -6.24 -16.52 9.02
C ALA A 100 -6.97 -16.56 10.37
N ILE A 101 -6.38 -17.18 11.38
CA ILE A 101 -6.98 -17.33 12.72
C ILE A 101 -7.05 -15.96 13.42
N GLY A 102 -5.94 -15.21 13.43
CA GLY A 102 -5.88 -13.87 14.01
C GLY A 102 -6.84 -12.90 13.32
N GLY A 103 -6.96 -12.99 11.99
CA GLY A 103 -7.92 -12.23 11.21
C GLY A 103 -9.37 -12.49 11.60
N ILE A 104 -9.75 -13.74 11.86
CA ILE A 104 -11.09 -14.11 12.35
C ILE A 104 -11.34 -13.49 13.73
N ILE A 105 -10.38 -13.62 14.64
CA ILE A 105 -10.51 -13.07 16.01
C ILE A 105 -10.65 -11.53 15.92
N ILE A 106 -9.80 -10.89 15.13
CA ILE A 106 -9.83 -9.43 14.93
C ILE A 106 -11.14 -9.00 14.26
N ALA A 107 -11.65 -9.75 13.29
CA ALA A 107 -12.93 -9.46 12.63
C ALA A 107 -14.09 -9.47 13.63
N ILE A 108 -14.14 -10.49 14.50
CA ILE A 108 -15.16 -10.59 15.55
C ILE A 108 -15.06 -9.39 16.50
N LEU A 109 -13.87 -9.06 16.99
CA LEU A 109 -13.65 -7.90 17.85
C LEU A 109 -14.03 -6.59 17.15
N SER A 110 -13.67 -6.45 15.88
CA SER A 110 -13.95 -5.26 15.08
C SER A 110 -15.46 -5.04 14.88
N MET A 111 -16.27 -6.11 14.76
CA MET A 111 -17.72 -5.98 14.69
C MET A 111 -18.33 -5.24 15.91
N PHE A 112 -17.75 -5.41 17.09
CA PHE A 112 -18.15 -4.68 18.29
C PHE A 112 -17.57 -3.27 18.34
N LEU A 113 -16.35 -3.08 17.79
CA LEU A 113 -15.64 -1.79 17.81
C LEU A 113 -16.12 -0.81 16.74
N VAL A 114 -16.77 -1.25 15.66
CA VAL A 114 -17.28 -0.37 14.58
C VAL A 114 -18.14 0.78 15.15
N LYS A 115 -19.09 0.48 16.04
CA LYS A 115 -19.98 1.50 16.62
C LYS A 115 -19.23 2.54 17.47
N PRO A 116 -18.45 2.16 18.50
CA PRO A 116 -17.72 3.14 19.32
C PRO A 116 -16.70 3.94 18.51
N VAL A 117 -16.05 3.33 17.52
CA VAL A 117 -15.11 4.03 16.63
C VAL A 117 -15.83 5.03 15.74
N ALA A 118 -16.96 4.67 15.15
CA ALA A 118 -17.77 5.61 14.35
C ALA A 118 -18.20 6.82 15.18
N ILE A 119 -18.64 6.61 16.43
CA ILE A 119 -18.99 7.70 17.37
C ILE A 119 -17.75 8.56 17.68
N LEU A 120 -16.60 7.94 17.92
CA LEU A 120 -15.34 8.65 18.19
C LEU A 120 -14.94 9.55 17.01
N PHE A 121 -15.24 9.12 15.78
CA PHE A 121 -14.99 9.89 14.57
C PHE A 121 -16.09 10.93 14.27
N GLY A 122 -17.07 11.08 15.18
CA GLY A 122 -18.09 12.11 15.08
C GLY A 122 -19.37 11.69 14.34
N ALA A 123 -19.56 10.40 14.06
CA ALA A 123 -20.80 9.93 13.41
C ALA A 123 -21.99 10.00 14.35
N SER A 124 -23.13 10.47 13.83
CA SER A 124 -24.42 10.53 14.54
C SER A 124 -25.60 10.30 13.59
N GLY A 125 -26.75 9.91 14.10
CA GLY A 125 -27.98 9.71 13.32
C GLY A 125 -27.77 8.71 12.18
N THR A 126 -28.29 9.03 11.00
CA THR A 126 -28.22 8.17 9.80
C THR A 126 -26.80 7.88 9.34
N LEU A 127 -25.86 8.82 9.57
CA LEU A 127 -24.44 8.60 9.27
C LEU A 127 -23.86 7.48 10.13
N LEU A 128 -24.20 7.46 11.42
CA LEU A 128 -23.76 6.40 12.35
C LEU A 128 -24.33 5.03 11.94
N ASP A 129 -25.62 4.98 11.57
CA ASP A 129 -26.26 3.73 11.14
C ASP A 129 -25.60 3.18 9.87
N ASN A 130 -25.29 4.03 8.91
CA ASN A 130 -24.55 3.67 7.68
C ASN A 130 -23.14 3.19 7.99
N CYS A 131 -22.40 3.85 8.91
CA CYS A 131 -21.05 3.41 9.34
C CYS A 131 -21.10 2.02 9.98
N ILE A 132 -22.08 1.77 10.85
CA ILE A 132 -22.26 0.47 11.53
C ILE A 132 -22.59 -0.61 10.53
N LEU A 133 -23.54 -0.35 9.63
CA LEU A 133 -23.97 -1.30 8.61
C LEU A 133 -22.81 -1.71 7.69
N TYR A 134 -22.17 -0.72 7.06
CA TYR A 134 -21.07 -0.94 6.12
C TYR A 134 -19.84 -1.55 6.80
N GLY A 135 -19.45 -1.00 7.95
CA GLY A 135 -18.30 -1.49 8.69
C GLY A 135 -18.46 -2.95 9.14
N ARG A 136 -19.66 -3.34 9.60
CA ARG A 136 -19.93 -4.74 9.98
C ARG A 136 -19.94 -5.68 8.78
N ILE A 137 -20.44 -5.26 7.62
CA ILE A 137 -20.39 -6.06 6.39
C ILE A 137 -18.93 -6.32 6.03
N LEU A 138 -18.07 -5.30 6.03
CA LEU A 138 -16.66 -5.46 5.69
C LEU A 138 -15.88 -6.26 6.75
N CYS A 139 -16.29 -6.25 8.02
CA CYS A 139 -15.69 -7.12 9.03
C CYS A 139 -15.83 -8.62 8.70
N ILE A 140 -16.84 -9.02 7.90
CA ILE A 140 -17.02 -10.42 7.48
C ILE A 140 -15.84 -10.88 6.63
N SER A 141 -15.37 -10.05 5.73
CA SER A 141 -14.25 -10.37 4.82
C SER A 141 -12.88 -9.92 5.33
N LEU A 142 -12.80 -9.26 6.47
CA LEU A 142 -11.54 -8.76 7.03
C LEU A 142 -10.43 -9.84 7.11
N PRO A 143 -10.70 -11.10 7.50
CA PRO A 143 -9.69 -12.15 7.46
C PRO A 143 -9.19 -12.45 6.04
N ALA A 144 -10.10 -12.45 5.06
CA ALA A 144 -9.76 -12.67 3.66
C ALA A 144 -8.95 -11.50 3.10
N PHE A 145 -9.29 -10.25 3.46
CA PHE A 145 -8.54 -9.06 3.07
C PHE A 145 -7.13 -9.04 3.68
N MET A 146 -6.98 -9.42 4.95
CA MET A 146 -5.65 -9.59 5.56
C MET A 146 -4.84 -10.66 4.83
N LEU A 147 -5.44 -11.81 4.49
CA LEU A 147 -4.78 -12.86 3.71
C LEU A 147 -4.42 -12.39 2.30
N GLN A 148 -5.28 -11.62 1.63
CA GLN A 148 -4.98 -11.01 0.33
C GLN A 148 -3.71 -10.16 0.39
N ASN A 149 -3.57 -9.32 1.41
CA ASN A 149 -2.39 -8.48 1.63
C ASN A 149 -1.12 -9.32 1.89
N VAL A 150 -1.24 -10.39 2.66
CA VAL A 150 -0.15 -11.36 2.89
C VAL A 150 0.27 -12.02 1.58
N PHE A 151 -0.68 -12.51 0.81
CA PHE A 151 -0.38 -13.24 -0.43
C PHE A 151 0.17 -12.35 -1.55
N GLN A 152 -0.10 -11.03 -1.56
CA GLN A 152 0.52 -10.12 -2.51
C GLN A 152 2.05 -10.23 -2.48
N SER A 153 2.65 -10.26 -1.29
CA SER A 153 4.10 -10.41 -1.13
C SER A 153 4.56 -11.85 -1.35
N PHE A 154 3.80 -12.84 -0.86
CA PHE A 154 4.19 -14.24 -0.98
C PHE A 154 4.07 -14.82 -2.39
N PHE A 155 3.22 -14.30 -3.26
CA PHE A 155 3.23 -14.69 -4.68
C PHE A 155 4.57 -14.35 -5.35
N VAL A 156 5.17 -13.23 -4.98
CA VAL A 156 6.49 -12.84 -5.50
C VAL A 156 7.58 -13.77 -4.97
N THR A 157 7.57 -14.03 -3.66
CA THR A 157 8.49 -14.96 -2.99
C THR A 157 8.36 -16.40 -3.54
N ALA A 158 7.14 -16.79 -3.94
CA ALA A 158 6.87 -18.08 -4.55
C ALA A 158 7.22 -18.17 -6.05
N GLU A 159 7.86 -17.15 -6.63
CA GLU A 159 8.15 -17.01 -8.08
C GLU A 159 6.90 -17.06 -8.96
N LYS A 160 5.78 -16.56 -8.45
CA LYS A 160 4.48 -16.54 -9.15
C LYS A 160 3.85 -15.13 -9.22
N PRO A 161 4.60 -14.05 -9.51
CA PRO A 161 4.04 -12.70 -9.50
C PRO A 161 2.90 -12.53 -10.52
N HIS A 162 2.95 -13.19 -11.68
CA HIS A 162 1.86 -13.20 -12.65
C HIS A 162 0.57 -13.85 -12.12
N LEU A 163 0.67 -14.86 -11.26
CA LEU A 163 -0.50 -15.46 -10.62
C LEU A 163 -1.11 -14.49 -9.61
N GLY A 164 -0.27 -13.81 -8.82
CA GLY A 164 -0.70 -12.75 -7.91
C GLY A 164 -1.46 -11.65 -8.65
N LEU A 165 -0.92 -11.16 -9.76
CA LEU A 165 -1.61 -10.18 -10.62
C LEU A 165 -2.97 -10.69 -11.09
N ARG A 166 -3.06 -11.93 -11.59
CA ARG A 166 -4.34 -12.50 -12.07
C ARG A 166 -5.37 -12.57 -10.95
N VAL A 167 -4.98 -13.00 -9.76
CA VAL A 167 -5.88 -13.09 -8.60
C VAL A 167 -6.44 -11.72 -8.23
N ILE A 168 -5.58 -10.70 -8.13
CA ILE A 168 -6.01 -9.33 -7.80
C ILE A 168 -6.89 -8.73 -8.90
N VAL A 169 -6.57 -8.98 -10.16
CA VAL A 169 -7.41 -8.50 -11.28
C VAL A 169 -8.79 -9.18 -11.24
N ILE A 170 -8.86 -10.49 -11.03
CA ILE A 170 -10.14 -11.21 -10.91
C ILE A 170 -10.93 -10.69 -9.69
N ALA A 171 -10.29 -10.51 -8.55
CA ALA A 171 -10.92 -9.97 -7.35
C ALA A 171 -11.50 -8.56 -7.57
N GLY A 172 -10.71 -7.65 -8.14
CA GLY A 172 -11.15 -6.28 -8.40
C GLY A 172 -12.19 -6.18 -9.51
N VAL A 173 -12.08 -6.98 -10.60
CA VAL A 173 -13.11 -7.04 -11.63
C VAL A 173 -14.43 -7.59 -11.06
N THR A 174 -14.35 -8.63 -10.22
CA THR A 174 -15.55 -9.15 -9.54
C THR A 174 -16.20 -8.09 -8.67
N ASN A 175 -15.41 -7.35 -7.87
CA ASN A 175 -15.93 -6.23 -7.09
C ASN A 175 -16.64 -5.20 -7.99
N MET A 176 -15.98 -4.68 -9.05
CA MET A 176 -16.58 -3.69 -9.95
C MET A 176 -17.85 -4.18 -10.65
N VAL A 177 -17.88 -5.45 -11.10
CA VAL A 177 -19.06 -6.04 -11.74
C VAL A 177 -20.21 -6.19 -10.74
N LEU A 178 -19.90 -6.61 -9.51
CA LEU A 178 -20.90 -6.75 -8.45
C LEU A 178 -21.38 -5.38 -7.93
N ASP A 179 -20.52 -4.36 -7.89
CA ASP A 179 -20.95 -2.98 -7.61
C ASP A 179 -21.96 -2.50 -8.64
N PHE A 180 -21.64 -2.69 -9.93
CA PHE A 180 -22.60 -2.37 -10.98
C PHE A 180 -23.93 -3.13 -10.80
N LEU A 181 -23.86 -4.44 -10.56
CA LEU A 181 -25.05 -5.28 -10.41
C LEU A 181 -25.85 -4.92 -9.15
N PHE A 182 -25.20 -4.87 -8.00
CA PHE A 182 -25.88 -4.70 -6.70
C PHE A 182 -26.31 -3.26 -6.45
N VAL A 183 -25.48 -2.28 -6.86
CA VAL A 183 -25.73 -0.87 -6.55
C VAL A 183 -26.49 -0.19 -7.68
N ALA A 184 -26.05 -0.35 -8.95
CA ALA A 184 -26.66 0.37 -10.08
C ALA A 184 -27.90 -0.34 -10.65
N VAL A 185 -27.93 -1.68 -10.69
CA VAL A 185 -29.04 -2.44 -11.28
C VAL A 185 -30.08 -2.86 -10.24
N LEU A 186 -29.64 -3.51 -9.15
CA LEU A 186 -30.54 -4.02 -8.11
C LEU A 186 -30.89 -2.99 -7.02
N HIS A 187 -30.25 -1.82 -7.04
CA HIS A 187 -30.47 -0.72 -6.09
C HIS A 187 -30.42 -1.13 -4.60
N LEU A 188 -29.51 -2.08 -4.26
CA LEU A 188 -29.34 -2.56 -2.88
C LEU A 188 -28.66 -1.52 -1.97
N GLY A 189 -28.28 -0.37 -2.53
CA GLY A 189 -27.66 0.72 -1.76
C GLY A 189 -26.31 0.35 -1.14
N LEU A 190 -26.04 0.88 0.05
CA LEU A 190 -24.77 0.69 0.76
C LEU A 190 -24.47 -0.78 1.10
N PRO A 191 -25.41 -1.63 1.51
CA PRO A 191 -25.17 -3.07 1.65
C PRO A 191 -24.69 -3.74 0.37
N GLY A 192 -25.22 -3.33 -0.80
CA GLY A 192 -24.80 -3.86 -2.09
C GLY A 192 -23.33 -3.61 -2.36
N ALA A 193 -22.85 -2.38 -2.15
CA ALA A 193 -21.43 -2.04 -2.28
C ALA A 193 -20.55 -2.83 -1.28
N GLY A 194 -21.00 -2.93 -0.01
CA GLY A 194 -20.30 -3.74 0.98
C GLY A 194 -20.16 -5.21 0.58
N PHE A 195 -21.22 -5.84 0.10
CA PHE A 195 -21.17 -7.24 -0.34
C PHE A 195 -20.35 -7.43 -1.62
N ALA A 196 -20.32 -6.49 -2.54
CA ALA A 196 -19.46 -6.51 -3.71
C ALA A 196 -17.98 -6.55 -3.29
N THR A 197 -17.59 -5.69 -2.34
CA THR A 197 -16.25 -5.66 -1.75
C THR A 197 -15.91 -6.97 -1.05
N VAL A 198 -16.81 -7.49 -0.22
CA VAL A 198 -16.67 -8.79 0.47
C VAL A 198 -16.39 -9.93 -0.51
N CYS A 199 -17.13 -10.01 -1.61
CA CYS A 199 -16.91 -11.04 -2.64
C CYS A 199 -15.52 -10.92 -3.29
N GLY A 200 -15.09 -9.71 -3.62
CA GLY A 200 -13.75 -9.46 -4.17
C GLY A 200 -12.64 -9.89 -3.20
N GLU A 201 -12.75 -9.50 -1.93
CA GLU A 201 -11.76 -9.83 -0.90
C GLU A 201 -11.70 -11.34 -0.62
N PHE A 202 -12.83 -12.05 -0.62
CA PHE A 202 -12.83 -13.51 -0.51
C PHE A 202 -12.11 -14.18 -1.67
N ILE A 203 -12.27 -13.71 -2.90
CA ILE A 203 -11.51 -14.23 -4.04
C ILE A 203 -10.01 -13.98 -3.82
N GLY A 204 -9.64 -12.73 -3.46
CA GLY A 204 -8.25 -12.33 -3.25
C GLY A 204 -7.54 -13.07 -2.11
N GLY A 205 -8.26 -13.42 -1.05
CA GLY A 205 -7.70 -14.09 0.13
C GLY A 205 -7.80 -15.62 0.10
N LEU A 206 -8.95 -16.18 -0.30
CA LEU A 206 -9.18 -17.63 -0.23
C LEU A 206 -8.59 -18.39 -1.42
N PHE A 207 -8.61 -17.84 -2.63
CA PHE A 207 -8.03 -18.52 -3.79
C PHE A 207 -6.54 -18.88 -3.57
N PRO A 208 -5.68 -17.95 -3.09
CA PRO A 208 -4.30 -18.28 -2.78
C PRO A 208 -4.17 -19.35 -1.70
N LEU A 209 -5.03 -19.33 -0.70
CA LEU A 209 -5.04 -20.34 0.36
C LEU A 209 -5.25 -21.77 -0.24
N PHE A 210 -6.22 -21.92 -1.15
CA PHE A 210 -6.43 -23.17 -1.88
C PHE A 210 -5.27 -23.52 -2.81
N TYR A 211 -4.70 -22.53 -3.51
CA TYR A 211 -3.59 -22.76 -4.43
C TYR A 211 -2.36 -23.31 -3.70
N PHE A 212 -1.95 -22.67 -2.60
CA PHE A 212 -0.79 -23.11 -1.82
C PHE A 212 -1.06 -24.35 -0.96
N GLY A 213 -2.31 -24.62 -0.62
CA GLY A 213 -2.72 -25.82 0.14
C GLY A 213 -2.78 -27.11 -0.70
N ARG A 214 -2.79 -26.99 -2.03
CA ARG A 214 -2.76 -28.13 -2.96
C ARG A 214 -1.37 -28.35 -3.53
N LYS A 215 -1.14 -29.52 -4.16
CA LYS A 215 0.07 -29.77 -4.94
C LYS A 215 0.19 -28.70 -6.03
N ASN A 216 1.23 -27.89 -5.99
CA ASN A 216 1.47 -26.79 -6.92
C ASN A 216 2.94 -26.77 -7.37
N SER A 217 3.25 -25.95 -8.39
CA SER A 217 4.58 -25.83 -8.99
C SER A 217 5.38 -24.65 -8.46
N SER A 218 5.00 -24.07 -7.33
CA SER A 218 5.73 -22.94 -6.70
C SER A 218 6.76 -23.45 -5.69
N LEU A 219 7.65 -22.55 -5.26
CA LEU A 219 8.62 -22.82 -4.20
C LEU A 219 7.94 -22.99 -2.84
N LEU A 220 6.83 -22.27 -2.62
CA LEU A 220 6.10 -22.28 -1.36
C LEU A 220 4.90 -23.20 -1.41
N LYS A 221 4.67 -23.92 -0.31
CA LYS A 221 3.54 -24.83 -0.10
C LYS A 221 3.07 -24.72 1.33
N LEU A 222 1.75 -24.72 1.53
CA LEU A 222 1.18 -24.84 2.86
C LEU A 222 1.29 -26.28 3.36
N GLY A 223 1.70 -26.44 4.60
CA GLY A 223 1.91 -27.73 5.23
C GLY A 223 1.78 -27.65 6.74
N LYS A 224 2.25 -28.72 7.41
CA LYS A 224 2.34 -28.73 8.88
C LYS A 224 3.38 -27.70 9.33
N THR A 225 3.12 -27.04 10.44
CA THR A 225 4.01 -26.05 11.03
C THR A 225 3.94 -26.10 12.55
N HIS A 226 4.98 -25.61 13.20
CA HIS A 226 5.01 -25.35 14.62
C HIS A 226 4.99 -23.83 14.90
N PHE A 227 4.66 -23.45 16.12
CA PHE A 227 4.67 -22.05 16.49
C PHE A 227 6.08 -21.55 16.78
N HIS A 228 6.60 -20.71 15.91
CA HIS A 228 7.92 -20.07 16.03
C HIS A 228 7.79 -18.63 16.48
N GLY A 229 7.61 -18.37 17.78
CA GLY A 229 7.37 -17.04 18.34
C GLY A 229 8.46 -16.01 17.98
N LYS A 230 9.74 -16.44 17.93
CA LYS A 230 10.87 -15.57 17.49
C LYS A 230 10.74 -15.13 16.04
N ILE A 231 10.28 -16.01 15.16
CA ILE A 231 10.07 -15.69 13.73
C ILE A 231 8.87 -14.75 13.58
N LEU A 232 7.78 -15.00 14.31
CA LEU A 232 6.62 -14.10 14.30
C LEU A 232 7.00 -12.69 14.79
N LEU A 233 7.70 -12.58 15.91
CA LEU A 233 8.17 -11.28 16.41
C LEU A 233 9.06 -10.57 15.40
N LYS A 234 9.99 -11.31 14.79
CA LYS A 234 10.87 -10.77 13.74
C LYS A 234 10.08 -10.35 12.49
N THR A 235 9.04 -11.11 12.11
CA THR A 235 8.14 -10.73 11.02
C THR A 235 7.43 -9.42 11.33
N CYS A 236 6.84 -9.28 12.52
CA CYS A 236 6.14 -8.08 12.94
C CYS A 236 7.09 -6.86 13.00
N THR A 237 8.28 -7.02 13.57
CA THR A 237 9.27 -5.93 13.59
C THR A 237 9.77 -5.56 12.21
N ASN A 238 9.95 -6.54 11.33
CA ASN A 238 10.45 -6.31 9.98
C ASN A 238 9.39 -5.67 9.06
N GLY A 239 8.13 -6.01 9.25
CA GLY A 239 7.02 -5.41 8.49
C GLY A 239 6.36 -4.20 9.17
N SER A 240 6.84 -3.76 10.34
CA SER A 240 6.24 -2.65 11.08
C SER A 240 6.24 -1.32 10.32
N SER A 241 7.13 -1.16 9.34
CA SER A 241 7.14 -0.01 8.42
C SER A 241 5.82 0.17 7.67
N GLU A 242 5.20 -0.94 7.23
CA GLU A 242 3.90 -0.90 6.53
C GLU A 242 2.76 -0.53 7.48
N LEU A 243 2.77 -1.08 8.69
CA LEU A 243 1.79 -0.71 9.72
C LEU A 243 1.90 0.78 10.06
N MET A 244 3.11 1.28 10.30
CA MET A 244 3.36 2.70 10.58
C MET A 244 2.89 3.59 9.43
N THR A 245 3.19 3.23 8.19
CA THR A 245 2.77 3.99 7.00
C THR A 245 1.24 4.09 6.92
N ASN A 246 0.53 2.98 7.06
CA ASN A 246 -0.93 2.96 6.95
C ASN A 246 -1.63 3.74 8.09
N LEU A 247 -1.19 3.55 9.34
CA LEU A 247 -1.75 4.28 10.49
C LEU A 247 -1.46 5.79 10.39
N SER A 248 -0.24 6.16 10.01
CA SER A 248 0.16 7.56 9.87
C SER A 248 -0.59 8.28 8.77
N SER A 249 -0.88 7.60 7.66
CA SER A 249 -1.57 8.20 6.51
C SER A 249 -2.92 8.81 6.87
N SER A 250 -3.69 8.16 7.72
CA SER A 250 -5.01 8.66 8.16
C SER A 250 -4.88 9.96 8.96
N ILE A 251 -3.91 10.04 9.88
CA ILE A 251 -3.65 11.21 10.70
C ILE A 251 -3.18 12.38 9.81
N VAL A 252 -2.24 12.10 8.92
CA VAL A 252 -1.67 13.11 8.03
C VAL A 252 -2.70 13.63 7.04
N ASN A 253 -3.53 12.77 6.45
CA ASN A 253 -4.62 13.21 5.56
C ASN A 253 -5.60 14.14 6.28
N ALA A 254 -5.94 13.87 7.54
CA ALA A 254 -6.78 14.75 8.35
C ALA A 254 -6.12 16.13 8.55
N LEU A 255 -4.81 16.17 8.81
CA LEU A 255 -4.06 17.42 8.95
C LEU A 255 -3.99 18.21 7.64
N TYR A 256 -3.79 17.55 6.50
CA TYR A 256 -3.83 18.20 5.18
C TYR A 256 -5.19 18.83 4.93
N ASN A 257 -6.29 18.10 5.15
CA ASN A 257 -7.64 18.63 4.98
C ASN A 257 -7.92 19.82 5.92
N MET A 258 -7.45 19.76 7.17
CA MET A 258 -7.57 20.86 8.13
C MET A 258 -6.82 22.12 7.66
N GLN A 259 -5.60 21.98 7.16
CA GLN A 259 -4.83 23.11 6.64
C GLN A 259 -5.44 23.66 5.35
N LEU A 260 -5.87 22.79 4.44
CA LEU A 260 -6.51 23.21 3.19
C LEU A 260 -7.81 23.95 3.45
N MET A 261 -8.64 23.47 4.37
CA MET A 261 -9.87 24.14 4.80
C MET A 261 -9.57 25.54 5.38
N LYS A 262 -8.48 25.67 6.16
CA LYS A 262 -8.05 26.95 6.75
C LYS A 262 -7.59 27.97 5.70
N PHE A 263 -6.84 27.54 4.66
CA PHE A 263 -6.18 28.45 3.71
C PHE A 263 -6.97 28.67 2.42
N ALA A 264 -7.81 27.72 2.00
CA ALA A 264 -8.54 27.78 0.74
C ALA A 264 -10.00 27.25 0.84
N GLY A 265 -10.49 26.97 2.04
CA GLY A 265 -11.87 26.48 2.23
C GLY A 265 -12.13 25.14 1.52
N GLU A 266 -13.37 24.96 1.08
CA GLU A 266 -13.81 23.75 0.38
C GLU A 266 -13.06 23.52 -0.94
N ASP A 267 -12.67 24.59 -1.64
CA ASP A 267 -11.92 24.52 -2.89
C ASP A 267 -10.54 23.88 -2.68
N GLY A 268 -9.88 24.18 -1.56
CA GLY A 268 -8.60 23.56 -1.21
C GLY A 268 -8.73 22.05 -1.04
N VAL A 269 -9.77 21.61 -0.36
CA VAL A 269 -10.03 20.17 -0.15
C VAL A 269 -10.41 19.47 -1.46
N ALA A 270 -11.22 20.11 -2.31
CA ALA A 270 -11.58 19.58 -3.62
C ALA A 270 -10.37 19.45 -4.57
N ALA A 271 -9.51 20.48 -4.58
CA ALA A 271 -8.25 20.45 -5.34
C ALA A 271 -7.34 19.31 -4.88
N TYR A 272 -7.20 19.11 -3.57
CA TYR A 272 -6.40 18.02 -3.00
C TYR A 272 -6.95 16.65 -3.36
N GLY A 273 -8.27 16.45 -3.29
CA GLY A 273 -8.91 15.20 -3.71
C GLY A 273 -8.56 14.84 -5.16
N THR A 274 -8.61 15.82 -6.08
CA THR A 274 -8.22 15.63 -7.48
C THR A 274 -6.75 15.23 -7.63
N ILE A 275 -5.85 15.87 -6.88
CA ILE A 275 -4.42 15.55 -6.88
C ILE A 275 -4.17 14.14 -6.36
N MET A 276 -4.90 13.70 -5.32
CA MET A 276 -4.73 12.39 -4.71
C MET A 276 -5.07 11.24 -5.66
N TYR A 277 -6.02 11.39 -6.59
CA TYR A 277 -6.28 10.34 -7.59
C TYR A 277 -5.04 10.01 -8.43
N VAL A 278 -4.31 11.02 -8.87
CA VAL A 278 -3.05 10.80 -9.62
C VAL A 278 -1.94 10.31 -8.71
N ASN A 279 -1.85 10.88 -7.51
CA ASN A 279 -0.85 10.46 -6.52
C ASN A 279 -0.94 8.96 -6.21
N PHE A 280 -2.13 8.41 -5.99
CA PHE A 280 -2.31 6.98 -5.72
C PHE A 280 -1.76 6.10 -6.86
N ILE A 281 -2.02 6.46 -8.11
CA ILE A 281 -1.51 5.73 -9.27
C ILE A 281 0.01 5.83 -9.36
N PHE A 282 0.59 7.01 -9.20
CA PHE A 282 2.03 7.23 -9.35
C PHE A 282 2.83 6.58 -8.22
N VAL A 283 2.36 6.69 -6.98
CA VAL A 283 2.99 6.05 -5.82
C VAL A 283 2.89 4.52 -5.92
N SER A 284 1.81 3.98 -6.49
CA SER A 284 1.63 2.54 -6.72
C SER A 284 2.73 1.93 -7.58
N ILE A 285 3.32 2.69 -8.50
CA ILE A 285 4.46 2.23 -9.31
C ILE A 285 5.65 1.91 -8.41
N PHE A 286 5.99 2.81 -7.49
CA PHE A 286 7.11 2.62 -6.57
C PHE A 286 6.82 1.53 -5.54
N LEU A 287 5.60 1.47 -5.01
CA LEU A 287 5.17 0.40 -4.09
C LEU A 287 5.22 -0.97 -4.75
N GLY A 288 4.69 -1.06 -5.98
CA GLY A 288 4.72 -2.31 -6.75
C GLY A 288 6.13 -2.77 -7.07
N TYR A 289 7.04 -1.82 -7.38
CA TYR A 289 8.46 -2.13 -7.54
C TYR A 289 9.10 -2.62 -6.24
N ALA A 290 8.82 -1.96 -5.13
CA ALA A 290 9.33 -2.32 -3.81
C ALA A 290 8.88 -3.74 -3.41
N ILE A 291 7.59 -4.05 -3.52
CA ILE A 291 7.03 -5.39 -3.24
C ILE A 291 7.63 -6.44 -4.18
N GLY A 292 7.77 -6.10 -5.48
CA GLY A 292 8.29 -7.02 -6.48
C GLY A 292 9.78 -7.34 -6.33
N SER A 293 10.59 -6.38 -5.89
CA SER A 293 12.05 -6.52 -5.76
C SER A 293 12.49 -7.04 -4.39
N ALA A 294 11.72 -6.81 -3.33
CA ALA A 294 12.11 -7.19 -1.97
C ALA A 294 12.45 -8.69 -1.80
N PRO A 295 11.69 -9.66 -2.32
CA PRO A 295 12.04 -11.07 -2.20
C PRO A 295 13.34 -11.45 -2.91
N ILE A 296 13.66 -10.78 -4.05
CA ILE A 296 14.93 -11.01 -4.77
C ILE A 296 16.10 -10.57 -3.90
N VAL A 297 16.02 -9.36 -3.34
CA VAL A 297 17.04 -8.81 -2.43
C VAL A 297 17.19 -9.71 -1.19
N SER A 298 16.09 -10.12 -0.58
CA SER A 298 16.10 -10.99 0.61
C SER A 298 16.72 -12.35 0.33
N TYR A 299 16.43 -12.94 -0.84
CA TYR A 299 17.01 -14.21 -1.28
C TYR A 299 18.53 -14.12 -1.39
N HIS A 300 19.04 -13.13 -2.15
CA HIS A 300 20.47 -12.96 -2.34
C HIS A 300 21.21 -12.57 -1.05
N TYR A 301 20.52 -11.83 -0.16
CA TYR A 301 21.06 -11.57 1.17
C TYR A 301 21.19 -12.86 1.98
N GLY A 302 20.19 -13.76 1.94
CA GLY A 302 20.24 -15.07 2.58
C GLY A 302 21.32 -15.99 2.00
N ALA A 303 21.49 -15.94 0.68
CA ALA A 303 22.51 -16.70 -0.04
C ALA A 303 23.96 -16.15 0.13
N GLY A 304 24.13 -15.00 0.77
CA GLY A 304 25.44 -14.34 0.91
C GLY A 304 26.01 -13.79 -0.40
N ASN A 305 25.19 -13.62 -1.44
CA ASN A 305 25.61 -13.14 -2.77
C ASN A 305 25.70 -11.61 -2.79
N GLN A 306 26.81 -11.08 -2.34
CA GLN A 306 27.06 -9.63 -2.24
C GLN A 306 27.11 -8.94 -3.61
N ASP A 307 27.67 -9.61 -4.62
CA ASP A 307 27.75 -9.04 -5.99
C ASP A 307 26.37 -8.80 -6.57
N GLU A 308 25.45 -9.74 -6.36
CA GLU A 308 24.10 -9.58 -6.84
C GLU A 308 23.30 -8.56 -5.99
N LEU A 309 23.55 -8.45 -4.70
CA LEU A 309 22.96 -7.38 -3.86
C LEU A 309 23.38 -6.00 -4.37
N LYS A 310 24.64 -5.80 -4.67
CA LYS A 310 25.16 -4.57 -5.26
C LYS A 310 24.56 -4.30 -6.63
N ASN A 311 24.50 -5.31 -7.49
CA ASN A 311 23.86 -5.24 -8.81
C ASN A 311 22.39 -4.79 -8.71
N LEU A 312 21.61 -5.44 -7.84
CA LEU A 312 20.19 -5.13 -7.61
C LEU A 312 20.00 -3.72 -7.06
N PHE A 313 20.79 -3.31 -6.07
CA PHE A 313 20.70 -1.98 -5.47
C PHE A 313 20.95 -0.89 -6.50
N LEU A 314 22.06 -0.96 -7.24
CA LEU A 314 22.42 0.04 -8.25
C LEU A 314 21.40 0.12 -9.39
N LYS A 315 20.92 -1.03 -9.87
CA LYS A 315 19.87 -1.07 -10.89
C LYS A 315 18.57 -0.48 -10.40
N SER A 316 18.17 -0.78 -9.17
CA SER A 316 16.95 -0.25 -8.56
C SER A 316 17.00 1.27 -8.43
N ILE A 317 18.10 1.82 -7.91
CA ILE A 317 18.26 3.28 -7.78
C ILE A 317 18.18 3.97 -9.14
N ARG A 318 18.79 3.41 -10.19
CA ARG A 318 18.71 3.98 -11.55
C ARG A 318 17.29 3.91 -12.13
N LEU A 319 16.59 2.78 -11.97
CA LEU A 319 15.21 2.62 -12.44
C LEU A 319 14.27 3.58 -11.73
N ILE A 320 14.38 3.66 -10.40
CA ILE A 320 13.56 4.57 -9.59
C ILE A 320 13.84 6.02 -9.99
N GLY A 321 15.10 6.42 -10.18
CA GLY A 321 15.46 7.75 -10.64
C GLY A 321 14.88 8.07 -12.02
N THR A 322 14.93 7.13 -12.96
CA THR A 322 14.34 7.29 -14.29
C THR A 322 12.82 7.47 -14.19
N TRP A 323 12.14 6.64 -13.39
CA TRP A 323 10.69 6.76 -13.21
C TRP A 323 10.31 8.03 -12.45
N ALA A 324 11.07 8.43 -11.43
CA ALA A 324 10.85 9.65 -10.68
C ALA A 324 10.84 10.89 -11.59
N VAL A 325 11.86 11.01 -12.45
CA VAL A 325 11.93 12.10 -13.45
C VAL A 325 10.79 11.99 -14.47
N SER A 326 10.51 10.78 -14.98
CA SER A 326 9.44 10.58 -15.96
C SER A 326 8.07 10.94 -15.38
N LEU A 327 7.75 10.49 -14.16
CA LEU A 327 6.49 10.79 -13.49
C LEU A 327 6.37 12.28 -13.14
N PHE A 328 7.46 12.93 -12.73
CA PHE A 328 7.47 14.38 -12.54
C PHE A 328 7.15 15.14 -13.83
N VAL A 329 7.83 14.79 -14.94
CA VAL A 329 7.58 15.42 -16.25
C VAL A 329 6.13 15.16 -16.70
N ILE A 330 5.64 13.93 -16.59
CA ILE A 330 4.25 13.59 -16.91
C ILE A 330 3.31 14.44 -16.04
N ALA A 331 3.52 14.52 -14.72
CA ALA A 331 2.70 15.33 -13.82
C ALA A 331 2.64 16.79 -14.24
N GLN A 332 3.78 17.41 -14.63
CA GLN A 332 3.82 18.77 -15.10
C GLN A 332 3.02 18.97 -16.41
N LEU A 333 3.09 18.01 -17.32
CA LEU A 333 2.37 18.06 -18.59
C LEU A 333 0.86 17.86 -18.41
N ILE A 334 0.46 16.92 -17.55
CA ILE A 334 -0.97 16.61 -17.32
C ILE A 334 -1.64 17.56 -16.32
N ALA A 335 -0.92 18.46 -15.65
CA ALA A 335 -1.49 19.35 -14.63
C ALA A 335 -2.66 20.19 -15.18
N THR A 336 -2.53 20.74 -16.38
CA THR A 336 -3.61 21.49 -17.02
C THR A 336 -4.76 20.61 -17.52
N PRO A 337 -4.54 19.53 -18.31
CA PRO A 337 -5.60 18.59 -18.67
C PRO A 337 -6.35 17.99 -17.49
N LEU A 338 -5.63 17.63 -16.43
CA LEU A 338 -6.22 17.09 -15.21
C LEU A 338 -7.18 18.09 -14.54
N ALA A 339 -6.70 19.32 -14.32
CA ALA A 339 -7.53 20.37 -13.74
C ALA A 339 -8.75 20.71 -14.62
N THR A 340 -8.59 20.71 -15.96
CA THR A 340 -9.71 20.91 -16.89
C THR A 340 -10.75 19.81 -16.77
N LEU A 341 -10.31 18.54 -16.69
CA LEU A 341 -11.20 17.39 -16.65
C LEU A 341 -12.05 17.35 -15.37
N PHE A 342 -11.44 17.64 -14.22
CA PHE A 342 -12.10 17.46 -12.93
C PHE A 342 -12.79 18.73 -12.42
N VAL A 343 -12.22 19.91 -12.68
CA VAL A 343 -12.65 21.18 -12.08
C VAL A 343 -12.70 22.33 -13.08
N GLY A 344 -12.76 22.06 -14.38
CA GLY A 344 -12.78 23.07 -15.44
C GLY A 344 -14.02 23.98 -15.47
N TYR A 345 -15.05 23.65 -14.69
CA TYR A 345 -16.26 24.43 -14.53
C TYR A 345 -16.08 25.67 -13.63
N ASP A 346 -15.02 25.73 -12.83
CA ASP A 346 -14.69 26.85 -11.93
C ASP A 346 -13.26 27.33 -12.15
N HIS A 347 -13.10 28.60 -12.55
CA HIS A 347 -11.79 29.18 -12.86
C HIS A 347 -10.87 29.30 -11.64
N GLY A 348 -11.42 29.57 -10.44
CA GLY A 348 -10.65 29.69 -9.21
C GLY A 348 -10.10 28.34 -8.77
N LEU A 349 -10.99 27.36 -8.69
CA LEU A 349 -10.66 25.97 -8.33
C LEU A 349 -9.72 25.32 -9.36
N PHE A 350 -9.92 25.62 -10.67
CA PHE A 350 -9.01 25.18 -11.73
C PHE A 350 -7.58 25.70 -11.52
N ALA A 351 -7.43 27.01 -11.28
CA ALA A 351 -6.13 27.62 -11.05
C ALA A 351 -5.44 27.05 -9.80
N LEU A 352 -6.22 26.87 -8.72
CA LEU A 352 -5.74 26.30 -7.46
C LEU A 352 -5.27 24.85 -7.65
N THR A 353 -6.07 24.01 -8.32
CA THR A 353 -5.75 22.59 -8.58
C THR A 353 -4.52 22.46 -9.46
N ARG A 354 -4.45 23.21 -10.57
CA ARG A 354 -3.31 23.21 -11.48
C ARG A 354 -2.01 23.61 -10.78
N ASN A 355 -2.04 24.72 -10.03
CA ASN A 355 -0.87 25.19 -9.30
C ASN A 355 -0.48 24.19 -8.18
N GLY A 356 -1.46 23.73 -7.40
CA GLY A 356 -1.27 22.76 -6.34
C GLY A 356 -0.63 21.47 -6.85
N PHE A 357 -1.13 20.93 -7.98
CA PHE A 357 -0.57 19.70 -8.56
C PHE A 357 0.86 19.91 -9.07
N ARG A 358 1.17 21.05 -9.69
CA ARG A 358 2.54 21.36 -10.12
C ARG A 358 3.52 21.42 -8.95
N LEU A 359 3.14 22.05 -7.84
CA LEU A 359 3.97 22.12 -6.64
C LEU A 359 4.08 20.75 -5.95
N TYR A 360 2.95 20.03 -5.82
CA TYR A 360 2.92 18.70 -5.24
C TYR A 360 3.80 17.70 -5.99
N SER A 361 3.84 17.80 -7.32
CA SER A 361 4.55 16.85 -8.19
C SER A 361 6.05 16.76 -7.94
N PHE A 362 6.68 17.77 -7.30
CA PHE A 362 8.08 17.67 -6.87
C PHE A 362 8.32 16.50 -5.90
N ALA A 363 7.30 16.07 -5.17
CA ALA A 363 7.38 14.89 -4.33
C ALA A 363 7.69 13.62 -5.12
N PHE A 364 7.22 13.50 -6.37
CA PHE A 364 7.47 12.33 -7.22
C PHE A 364 8.93 12.12 -7.56
N LEU A 365 9.76 13.18 -7.55
CA LEU A 365 11.20 13.08 -7.74
C LEU A 365 11.89 12.33 -6.60
N ILE A 366 11.28 12.28 -5.42
CA ILE A 366 11.96 11.89 -4.17
C ILE A 366 11.30 10.65 -3.55
N ASN A 367 9.96 10.57 -3.53
CA ASN A 367 9.23 9.58 -2.75
C ASN A 367 9.58 8.13 -3.12
N GLY A 368 9.90 7.86 -4.40
CA GLY A 368 10.32 6.54 -4.84
C GLY A 368 11.60 6.03 -4.16
N PHE A 369 12.56 6.91 -3.92
CA PHE A 369 13.81 6.55 -3.22
C PHE A 369 13.56 6.21 -1.75
N ASN A 370 12.66 6.93 -1.09
CA ASN A 370 12.33 6.69 0.31
C ASN A 370 11.49 5.41 0.47
N ILE A 371 10.53 5.16 -0.42
CA ILE A 371 9.73 3.92 -0.45
C ILE A 371 10.65 2.73 -0.64
N TYR A 372 11.53 2.78 -1.64
CA TYR A 372 12.47 1.71 -1.91
C TYR A 372 13.50 1.55 -0.79
N GLY A 373 14.02 2.64 -0.23
CA GLY A 373 14.99 2.59 0.87
C GLY A 373 14.44 1.89 2.11
N SER A 374 13.19 2.19 2.50
CA SER A 374 12.50 1.48 3.58
C SER A 374 12.32 0.00 3.25
N ALA A 375 11.78 -0.32 2.06
CA ALA A 375 11.55 -1.69 1.61
C ALA A 375 12.87 -2.48 1.46
N PHE A 376 13.95 -1.83 1.06
CA PHE A 376 15.28 -2.44 0.96
C PHE A 376 15.81 -2.88 2.33
N PHE A 377 15.67 -2.05 3.38
CA PHE A 377 16.02 -2.45 4.73
C PHE A 377 15.10 -3.55 5.28
N THR A 378 13.82 -3.56 4.94
CA THR A 378 12.92 -4.70 5.21
C THR A 378 13.45 -5.97 4.54
N ALA A 379 13.85 -5.89 3.28
CA ALA A 379 14.39 -7.01 2.52
C ALA A 379 15.73 -7.52 3.10
N LEU A 380 16.57 -6.64 3.64
CA LEU A 380 17.78 -7.01 4.39
C LEU A 380 17.47 -7.51 5.82
N ASN A 381 16.20 -7.68 6.18
CA ASN A 381 15.76 -8.09 7.51
C ASN A 381 16.17 -7.13 8.64
N ASN A 382 16.31 -5.86 8.33
CA ASN A 382 16.53 -4.79 9.30
C ASN A 382 15.25 -3.95 9.47
N GLY A 383 14.26 -4.55 10.13
CA GLY A 383 12.96 -3.94 10.34
C GLY A 383 13.00 -2.65 11.16
N LEU A 384 13.95 -2.51 12.07
CA LEU A 384 14.08 -1.29 12.88
C LEU A 384 14.40 -0.07 12.02
N LEU A 385 15.37 -0.17 11.11
CA LEU A 385 15.70 0.93 10.20
C LEU A 385 14.57 1.22 9.22
N SER A 386 13.93 0.18 8.68
CA SER A 386 12.77 0.33 7.81
C SER A 386 11.62 1.05 8.52
N ALA A 387 11.29 0.62 9.74
CA ALA A 387 10.24 1.25 10.56
C ALA A 387 10.59 2.71 10.89
N LEU A 388 11.84 3.00 11.24
CA LEU A 388 12.29 4.36 11.55
C LEU A 388 12.18 5.29 10.33
N ILE A 389 12.61 4.83 9.15
CA ILE A 389 12.46 5.60 7.90
C ILE A 389 10.98 5.87 7.64
N SER A 390 10.13 4.84 7.72
CA SER A 390 8.70 4.99 7.47
C SER A 390 8.02 5.91 8.48
N PHE A 391 8.32 5.78 9.77
CA PHE A 391 7.76 6.62 10.82
C PHE A 391 8.16 8.10 10.66
N LEU A 392 9.43 8.37 10.44
CA LEU A 392 9.91 9.73 10.20
C LEU A 392 9.27 10.31 8.92
N ARG A 393 9.21 9.53 7.85
CA ARG A 393 8.64 9.92 6.57
C ARG A 393 7.16 10.24 6.67
N THR A 394 6.36 9.28 7.15
CA THR A 394 4.90 9.33 7.02
C THR A 394 4.20 10.04 8.18
N LEU A 395 4.85 10.18 9.32
CA LEU A 395 4.28 10.88 10.46
C LEU A 395 5.07 12.15 10.81
N VAL A 396 6.30 12.01 11.27
CA VAL A 396 7.03 13.12 11.90
C VAL A 396 7.26 14.28 10.92
N PHE A 397 7.90 14.01 9.78
CA PHE A 397 8.21 15.08 8.83
C PHE A 397 6.96 15.59 8.12
N GLN A 398 6.02 14.73 7.76
CA GLN A 398 4.76 15.15 7.15
C GLN A 398 3.97 16.06 8.10
N MET A 399 3.80 15.68 9.37
CA MET A 399 3.10 16.53 10.36
C MET A 399 3.83 17.85 10.57
N ALA A 400 5.14 17.81 10.82
CA ALA A 400 5.92 19.01 11.08
C ALA A 400 5.84 20.00 9.90
N VAL A 401 6.05 19.50 8.68
CA VAL A 401 6.11 20.36 7.49
C VAL A 401 4.72 20.89 7.13
N VAL A 402 3.66 20.08 7.17
CA VAL A 402 2.29 20.52 6.85
C VAL A 402 1.75 21.55 7.85
N LEU A 403 2.25 21.55 9.10
CA LEU A 403 1.86 22.53 10.11
C LEU A 403 2.70 23.81 10.03
N LEU A 404 4.00 23.71 9.75
CA LEU A 404 4.93 24.83 9.82
C LEU A 404 5.07 25.57 8.48
N LEU A 405 5.18 24.85 7.36
CA LEU A 405 5.45 25.49 6.07
C LEU A 405 4.34 26.42 5.58
N PRO A 406 3.05 26.13 5.80
CA PRO A 406 1.98 27.06 5.45
C PRO A 406 1.99 28.39 6.21
N LEU A 407 2.63 28.43 7.38
CA LEU A 407 2.81 29.70 8.13
C LEU A 407 3.71 30.69 7.38
N LEU A 408 4.61 30.18 6.54
CA LEU A 408 5.56 30.99 5.75
C LEU A 408 5.06 31.24 4.30
N LEU A 409 4.46 30.22 3.68
CA LEU A 409 4.13 30.22 2.24
C LEU A 409 2.62 30.16 1.96
N GLY A 410 1.77 30.21 2.99
CA GLY A 410 0.31 30.10 2.83
C GLY A 410 -0.08 28.77 2.18
N ILE A 411 -1.04 28.82 1.26
CA ILE A 411 -1.55 27.62 0.55
C ILE A 411 -0.45 26.90 -0.26
N ASN A 412 0.52 27.62 -0.82
CA ASN A 412 1.64 26.99 -1.53
C ASN A 412 2.52 26.18 -0.58
N GLY A 413 2.59 26.56 0.69
CA GLY A 413 3.25 25.78 1.74
C GLY A 413 2.58 24.42 1.95
N VAL A 414 1.23 24.35 1.87
CA VAL A 414 0.52 23.06 1.95
C VAL A 414 0.90 22.15 0.77
N TRP A 415 0.90 22.69 -0.46
CA TRP A 415 1.25 21.93 -1.66
C TRP A 415 2.71 21.45 -1.68
N CYS A 416 3.65 22.25 -1.19
CA CYS A 416 5.06 21.90 -1.11
C CYS A 416 5.40 20.97 0.07
N SER A 417 4.49 20.80 1.05
CA SER A 417 4.78 20.09 2.29
C SER A 417 5.22 18.65 2.05
N VAL A 418 4.59 17.95 1.11
CA VAL A 418 4.96 16.55 0.79
C VAL A 418 6.38 16.50 0.24
N ALA A 419 6.72 17.38 -0.70
CA ALA A 419 8.05 17.40 -1.33
C ALA A 419 9.16 17.69 -0.30
N ILE A 420 8.94 18.65 0.60
CA ILE A 420 9.90 19.00 1.66
C ILE A 420 10.03 17.84 2.69
N ALA A 421 8.93 17.24 3.12
CA ALA A 421 8.96 16.10 4.02
C ALA A 421 9.69 14.89 3.40
N GLU A 422 9.47 14.62 2.12
CA GLU A 422 10.19 13.58 1.38
C GLU A 422 11.69 13.91 1.24
N LEU A 423 12.06 15.17 1.07
CA LEU A 423 13.46 15.60 1.02
C LEU A 423 14.17 15.38 2.36
N LEU A 424 13.54 15.75 3.47
CA LEU A 424 14.06 15.49 4.82
C LEU A 424 14.23 13.99 5.05
N THR A 425 13.26 13.21 4.62
CA THR A 425 13.34 11.73 4.68
C THR A 425 14.49 11.19 3.83
N LEU A 426 14.70 11.75 2.64
CA LEU A 426 15.78 11.31 1.75
C LEU A 426 17.17 11.50 2.39
N CYS A 427 17.36 12.60 3.14
CA CYS A 427 18.57 12.80 3.92
C CYS A 427 18.79 11.68 4.95
N VAL A 428 17.72 11.29 5.67
CA VAL A 428 17.77 10.19 6.65
C VAL A 428 18.02 8.84 5.96
N THR A 429 17.25 8.55 4.91
CA THR A 429 17.38 7.30 4.13
C THR A 429 18.79 7.18 3.53
N GLY A 430 19.29 8.24 2.91
CA GLY A 430 20.65 8.28 2.35
C GLY A 430 21.71 8.08 3.39
N THR A 431 21.57 8.70 4.56
CA THR A 431 22.49 8.52 5.69
C THR A 431 22.54 7.05 6.13
N PHE A 432 21.38 6.40 6.31
CA PHE A 432 21.36 4.98 6.68
C PHE A 432 21.92 4.07 5.59
N ILE A 433 21.65 4.36 4.32
CA ILE A 433 22.25 3.63 3.20
C ILE A 433 23.77 3.73 3.26
N VAL A 434 24.35 4.92 3.46
CA VAL A 434 25.81 5.09 3.54
C VAL A 434 26.38 4.43 4.79
N LEU A 435 25.78 4.60 5.96
CA LEU A 435 26.27 4.02 7.23
C LEU A 435 26.24 2.49 7.24
N LYS A 436 25.26 1.87 6.58
CA LYS A 436 25.07 0.42 6.60
C LYS A 436 25.71 -0.31 5.42
N ARG A 437 26.34 0.40 4.48
CA ARG A 437 26.98 -0.20 3.30
C ARG A 437 28.00 -1.30 3.64
N ASN A 438 28.84 -1.06 4.64
CA ASN A 438 29.86 -2.02 5.06
C ASN A 438 29.30 -3.19 5.88
N THR A 439 28.07 -3.05 6.45
CA THR A 439 27.41 -4.12 7.19
C THR A 439 26.76 -5.13 6.25
N TYR A 440 26.24 -4.68 5.12
CA TYR A 440 25.46 -5.50 4.19
C TYR A 440 26.12 -5.69 2.83
N HIS A 441 27.20 -4.98 2.55
CA HIS A 441 28.04 -5.10 1.33
C HIS A 441 27.26 -4.93 0.00
N TYR A 442 26.36 -3.96 -0.06
CA TYR A 442 25.55 -3.66 -1.27
C TYR A 442 26.06 -2.43 -2.05
N LEU A 443 27.16 -1.81 -1.64
CA LEU A 443 27.86 -0.70 -2.32
C LEU A 443 29.35 -0.98 -2.43
#